data_ab18a8f041941b6295c98165f8e2106e
#
_entry.id   ab18a8f041941b6295c98165f8e2106e
#
_cell.length_a   1.000
_cell.length_b   1.000
_cell.length_c   1.000
_cell.angle_alpha   90.00
_cell.angle_beta   90.00
_cell.angle_gamma   90.00
#
_symmetry.space_group_name_H-M   'P 1'
#
loop_
_entity.id
_entity.type
_entity.pdbx_description
1 polymer ?
#
loop_
_entity_poly.entity_id
_entity_poly.type
_entity_poly.pdbx_seq_one_letter_code
_entity_poly.pdbx_strand_id
1 'polypeptide(L)'
;MFKKFLITIVSIAASVAVLIDGYLMFFKHDQSQETAQSQATAASDTESESSTTTSSSSTSSSNSTMKDGTYTGKSTSTEWGDVQVKITVASGKIIQITVLKHPTGGKSDKINSRSLPTYKQEALAAQSANINQVSGATETYKGFTGSLQSAINQAEE
;
A
#
# COMPACT_ATOMS: atom_id res chain seq x y z
N MET A 1 38.68 -27.70 0.07
CA MET A 1 37.75 -26.55 -0.05
C MET A 1 36.30 -26.89 0.37
N PHE A 2 35.88 -28.16 0.33
CA PHE A 2 34.53 -28.61 0.66
C PHE A 2 34.09 -28.36 2.14
N LYS A 3 35.02 -28.48 3.09
CA LYS A 3 34.71 -28.31 4.52
C LYS A 3 34.34 -26.88 4.92
N LYS A 4 34.90 -25.88 4.24
CA LYS A 4 34.58 -24.46 4.49
C LYS A 4 33.20 -24.07 3.93
N PHE A 5 32.78 -24.75 2.83
CA PHE A 5 31.46 -24.54 2.22
C PHE A 5 30.33 -25.12 3.08
N LEU A 6 30.57 -26.27 3.72
CA LEU A 6 29.60 -26.90 4.63
C LEU A 6 29.34 -26.04 5.89
N ILE A 7 30.39 -25.43 6.44
CA ILE A 7 30.27 -24.59 7.63
C ILE A 7 29.46 -23.32 7.35
N THR A 8 29.64 -22.70 6.16
CA THR A 8 28.86 -21.53 5.77
C THR A 8 27.38 -21.83 5.54
N ILE A 9 27.06 -22.99 4.95
CA ILE A 9 25.66 -23.39 4.73
C ILE A 9 24.93 -23.67 6.06
N VAL A 10 25.60 -24.33 7.01
CA VAL A 10 25.04 -24.62 8.34
C VAL A 10 24.81 -23.32 9.13
N SER A 11 25.71 -22.34 9.01
CA SER A 11 25.59 -21.04 9.70
C SER A 11 24.42 -20.22 9.17
N ILE A 12 24.18 -20.26 7.85
CA ILE A 12 23.05 -19.55 7.22
C ILE A 12 21.71 -20.20 7.60
N ALA A 13 21.64 -21.54 7.65
CA ALA A 13 20.44 -22.26 8.04
C ALA A 13 20.03 -21.99 9.50
N ALA A 14 21.00 -21.88 10.42
CA ALA A 14 20.74 -21.55 11.81
C ALA A 14 20.21 -20.11 11.99
N SER A 15 20.71 -19.16 11.20
CA SER A 15 20.26 -17.76 11.26
C SER A 15 18.83 -17.56 10.76
N VAL A 16 18.42 -18.33 9.74
CA VAL A 16 17.07 -18.29 9.19
C VAL A 16 16.04 -18.88 10.17
N ALA A 17 16.39 -19.93 10.91
CA ALA A 17 15.50 -20.55 11.88
C ALA A 17 15.14 -19.60 13.04
N VAL A 18 16.10 -18.81 13.53
CA VAL A 18 15.86 -17.82 14.61
C VAL A 18 14.95 -16.68 14.15
N LEU A 19 15.05 -16.27 12.88
CA LEU A 19 14.19 -15.21 12.33
C LEU A 19 12.74 -15.68 12.15
N ILE A 20 12.52 -16.96 11.81
CA ILE A 20 11.18 -17.53 11.65
C ILE A 20 10.48 -17.71 13.00
N ASP A 21 11.21 -18.13 14.05
CA ASP A 21 10.66 -18.26 15.40
C ASP A 21 10.26 -16.89 16.00
N GLY A 22 11.07 -15.86 15.81
CA GLY A 22 10.76 -14.50 16.23
C GLY A 22 9.55 -13.90 15.48
N TYR A 23 9.42 -14.22 14.20
CA TYR A 23 8.31 -13.76 13.37
C TYR A 23 6.97 -14.39 13.78
N LEU A 24 6.94 -15.67 14.08
CA LEU A 24 5.73 -16.39 14.50
C LEU A 24 5.26 -15.99 15.91
N MET A 25 6.18 -15.65 16.82
CA MET A 25 5.81 -15.17 18.16
C MET A 25 5.22 -13.75 18.12
N PHE A 26 5.72 -12.89 17.26
CA PHE A 26 5.23 -11.53 17.16
C PHE A 26 3.84 -11.43 16.51
N PHE A 27 3.52 -12.32 15.56
CA PHE A 27 2.23 -12.31 14.85
C PHE A 27 1.10 -13.09 15.54
N LYS A 28 1.37 -13.88 16.60
CA LYS A 28 0.35 -14.67 17.31
C LYS A 28 -0.26 -13.98 18.54
N HIS A 29 0.12 -12.76 18.83
CA HIS A 29 -0.36 -12.08 20.03
C HIS A 29 -1.30 -10.91 19.69
N ASP A 30 -2.42 -11.20 19.03
CA ASP A 30 -3.61 -10.37 19.12
C ASP A 30 -4.84 -11.11 18.58
N GLN A 31 -5.37 -12.00 19.39
CA GLN A 31 -6.77 -12.44 19.32
C GLN A 31 -7.20 -12.92 20.71
N SER A 32 -7.73 -12.01 21.49
CA SER A 32 -8.71 -12.36 22.53
C SER A 32 -9.55 -11.16 22.90
N GLN A 33 -10.82 -11.28 22.51
CA GLN A 33 -12.04 -10.87 23.25
C GLN A 33 -12.24 -9.36 23.51
N GLU A 34 -13.40 -8.83 23.21
CA GLU A 34 -14.60 -9.05 24.03
C GLU A 34 -15.90 -8.67 23.30
N THR A 35 -16.89 -9.49 23.50
CA THR A 35 -18.30 -9.39 23.19
C THR A 35 -19.01 -8.42 24.12
N ALA A 36 -19.84 -7.51 23.59
CA ALA A 36 -21.11 -7.03 24.19
C ALA A 36 -21.75 -6.03 23.24
N GLN A 37 -22.75 -6.38 22.52
CA GLN A 37 -24.19 -6.37 22.66
C GLN A 37 -24.80 -5.07 23.28
N SER A 38 -25.50 -4.30 22.42
CA SER A 38 -26.83 -3.71 22.62
C SER A 38 -27.15 -2.77 21.46
N GLN A 39 -27.96 -3.09 20.59
CA GLN A 39 -29.41 -3.06 20.37
C GLN A 39 -30.06 -1.66 20.41
N ALA A 40 -30.72 -1.39 19.28
CA ALA A 40 -31.99 -0.70 18.99
C ALA A 40 -31.92 0.84 18.82
N THR A 41 -32.39 1.38 17.83
CA THR A 41 -33.66 1.57 17.14
C THR A 41 -33.65 2.84 16.28
N ALA A 42 -34.16 2.68 15.12
CA ALA A 42 -35.17 3.43 14.36
C ALA A 42 -34.82 4.75 13.68
N ALA A 43 -34.83 4.63 12.36
CA ALA A 43 -35.61 5.36 11.36
C ALA A 43 -35.66 6.89 11.37
N SER A 44 -35.24 7.48 10.27
CA SER A 44 -36.14 8.29 9.44
C SER A 44 -35.46 8.72 8.14
N ASP A 45 -36.16 8.52 7.06
CA ASP A 45 -35.98 8.96 5.69
C ASP A 45 -35.63 10.44 5.53
N THR A 46 -34.84 10.71 4.50
CA THR A 46 -35.17 11.72 3.48
C THR A 46 -34.23 11.57 2.30
N GLU A 47 -34.81 11.26 1.17
CA GLU A 47 -34.25 11.33 -0.18
C GLU A 47 -33.78 12.75 -0.51
N SER A 48 -32.70 12.86 -1.25
CA SER A 48 -32.62 13.81 -2.36
C SER A 48 -31.56 13.42 -3.37
N GLU A 49 -32.03 13.35 -4.56
CA GLU A 49 -31.44 12.88 -5.80
C GLU A 49 -30.19 13.61 -6.28
N SER A 50 -29.45 12.80 -7.09
CA SER A 50 -28.95 13.14 -8.44
C SER A 50 -27.75 14.06 -8.58
N SER A 51 -26.65 13.45 -8.98
CA SER A 51 -26.10 13.70 -10.31
C SER A 51 -25.07 12.64 -10.70
N THR A 52 -25.47 11.88 -11.68
CA THR A 52 -24.68 10.96 -12.48
C THR A 52 -23.54 11.69 -13.16
N THR A 53 -22.30 11.32 -12.84
CA THR A 53 -21.20 11.53 -13.77
C THR A 53 -20.48 10.19 -13.91
N THR A 54 -20.83 9.51 -14.96
CA THR A 54 -20.19 8.29 -15.46
C THR A 54 -18.76 8.64 -15.84
N SER A 55 -17.82 8.31 -14.96
CA SER A 55 -16.43 8.20 -15.34
C SER A 55 -16.14 6.73 -15.60
N SER A 56 -16.09 6.41 -16.88
CA SER A 56 -15.68 5.11 -17.40
C SER A 56 -14.32 4.72 -16.83
N SER A 57 -14.31 3.83 -15.87
CA SER A 57 -13.12 3.12 -15.48
C SER A 57 -12.80 2.11 -16.57
N SER A 58 -11.91 2.49 -17.49
CA SER A 58 -11.27 1.53 -18.38
C SER A 58 -10.38 0.63 -17.53
N THR A 59 -10.88 -0.53 -17.17
CA THR A 59 -10.10 -1.64 -16.66
C THR A 59 -9.21 -2.16 -17.79
N SER A 60 -8.06 -1.55 -17.97
CA SER A 60 -6.99 -2.11 -18.80
C SER A 60 -6.18 -3.05 -17.94
N SER A 61 -6.58 -4.32 -17.91
CA SER A 61 -5.67 -5.41 -17.55
C SER A 61 -4.69 -5.60 -18.72
N SER A 62 -3.79 -4.66 -18.91
CA SER A 62 -2.65 -4.86 -19.78
C SER A 62 -1.59 -5.63 -18.99
N ASN A 63 -1.23 -6.81 -19.47
CA ASN A 63 0.00 -7.50 -19.09
C ASN A 63 1.21 -6.70 -19.60
N SER A 64 1.30 -5.43 -19.27
CA SER A 64 2.46 -4.61 -19.55
C SER A 64 3.55 -5.06 -18.61
N THR A 65 4.58 -5.65 -19.17
CA THR A 65 5.78 -5.97 -18.39
C THR A 65 6.51 -4.67 -18.12
N MET A 66 6.49 -4.22 -16.88
CA MET A 66 7.23 -3.02 -16.46
C MET A 66 8.74 -3.24 -16.68
N LYS A 67 9.43 -2.22 -17.14
CA LYS A 67 10.90 -2.23 -17.26
C LYS A 67 11.55 -2.10 -15.88
N ASP A 68 12.60 -2.85 -15.66
CA ASP A 68 13.38 -2.79 -14.42
C ASP A 68 14.00 -1.40 -14.24
N GLY A 69 13.89 -0.85 -13.07
CA GLY A 69 14.39 0.49 -12.77
C GLY A 69 13.72 1.15 -11.57
N THR A 70 14.04 2.42 -11.40
CA THR A 70 13.43 3.25 -10.37
C THR A 70 12.70 4.43 -11.00
N TYR A 71 11.41 4.55 -10.73
CA TYR A 71 10.54 5.55 -11.34
C TYR A 71 9.91 6.42 -10.26
N THR A 72 9.95 7.73 -10.49
CA THR A 72 9.34 8.70 -9.58
C THR A 72 8.09 9.27 -10.21
N GLY A 73 6.95 9.02 -9.58
CA GLY A 73 5.68 9.57 -10.02
C GLY A 73 5.62 11.09 -9.90
N LYS A 74 4.74 11.68 -10.66
CA LYS A 74 4.46 13.12 -10.55
C LYS A 74 3.97 13.45 -9.15
N SER A 75 4.34 14.62 -8.63
CA SER A 75 3.75 15.16 -7.39
C SER A 75 2.25 15.42 -7.64
N THR A 76 1.40 14.76 -6.88
CA THR A 76 -0.06 14.93 -6.98
C THR A 76 -0.51 15.85 -5.85
N SER A 77 -1.10 17.00 -6.24
CA SER A 77 -1.61 17.96 -5.26
C SER A 77 -2.92 17.48 -4.65
N THR A 78 -3.04 17.64 -3.34
CA THR A 78 -4.25 17.34 -2.57
C THR A 78 -4.63 18.56 -1.74
N GLU A 79 -5.81 18.55 -1.15
CA GLU A 79 -6.30 19.65 -0.30
C GLU A 79 -5.36 19.98 0.87
N TRP A 80 -4.59 18.99 1.36
CA TRP A 80 -3.72 19.15 2.53
C TRP A 80 -2.23 19.22 2.19
N GLY A 81 -1.88 19.14 0.91
CA GLY A 81 -0.50 19.19 0.42
C GLY A 81 -0.22 18.10 -0.62
N ASP A 82 1.00 18.10 -1.11
CA ASP A 82 1.41 17.21 -2.18
C ASP A 82 1.74 15.80 -1.68
N VAL A 83 1.39 14.81 -2.49
CA VAL A 83 1.86 13.42 -2.31
C VAL A 83 2.71 13.02 -3.51
N GLN A 84 3.87 12.44 -3.26
CA GLN A 84 4.77 11.92 -4.28
C GLN A 84 5.29 10.57 -3.90
N VAL A 85 5.27 9.64 -4.87
CA VAL A 85 5.67 8.26 -4.70
C VAL A 85 6.79 7.91 -5.67
N LYS A 86 7.69 7.04 -5.23
CA LYS A 86 8.75 6.43 -6.02
C LYS A 86 8.59 4.92 -5.96
N ILE A 87 8.68 4.23 -7.10
CA ILE A 87 8.68 2.77 -7.18
C ILE A 87 10.04 2.25 -7.63
N THR A 88 10.37 1.05 -7.21
CA THR A 88 11.47 0.26 -7.75
C THR A 88 10.88 -1.00 -8.39
N VAL A 89 11.22 -1.22 -9.64
CA VAL A 89 10.78 -2.37 -10.43
C VAL A 89 11.97 -3.31 -10.65
N ALA A 90 11.78 -4.59 -10.45
CA ALA A 90 12.73 -5.64 -10.77
C ALA A 90 12.00 -6.88 -11.26
N SER A 91 12.53 -7.49 -12.32
CA SER A 91 11.90 -8.64 -13.00
C SER A 91 10.46 -8.36 -13.45
N GLY A 92 10.22 -7.13 -13.93
CA GLY A 92 8.91 -6.70 -14.40
C GLY A 92 7.84 -6.49 -13.30
N LYS A 93 8.25 -6.42 -12.04
CA LYS A 93 7.34 -6.25 -10.89
C LYS A 93 7.79 -5.13 -9.97
N ILE A 94 6.83 -4.45 -9.38
CA ILE A 94 7.10 -3.47 -8.33
C ILE A 94 7.55 -4.24 -7.07
N ILE A 95 8.80 -4.02 -6.66
CA ILE A 95 9.38 -4.66 -5.46
C ILE A 95 9.43 -3.72 -4.26
N GLN A 96 9.35 -2.40 -4.51
CA GLN A 96 9.39 -1.41 -3.44
C GLN A 96 8.61 -0.15 -3.81
N ILE A 97 7.93 0.41 -2.83
CA ILE A 97 7.24 1.70 -2.93
C ILE A 97 7.71 2.62 -1.79
N THR A 98 8.22 3.78 -2.15
CA THR A 98 8.68 4.80 -1.20
C THR A 98 7.85 6.08 -1.37
N VAL A 99 7.28 6.59 -0.29
CA VAL A 99 6.60 7.90 -0.30
C VAL A 99 7.65 8.97 -0.07
N LEU A 100 7.83 9.86 -1.04
CA LEU A 100 8.80 10.96 -1.00
C LEU A 100 8.24 12.22 -0.35
N LYS A 101 6.94 12.48 -0.61
CA LYS A 101 6.21 13.61 -0.04
C LYS A 101 4.83 13.16 0.42
N HIS A 102 4.37 13.70 1.50
CA HIS A 102 3.01 13.60 1.99
C HIS A 102 2.69 14.81 2.87
N PRO A 103 1.41 15.18 3.03
CA PRO A 103 1.01 16.23 3.97
C PRO A 103 1.51 15.91 5.38
N THR A 104 2.01 16.90 6.08
CA THR A 104 2.52 16.79 7.45
C THR A 104 1.76 17.71 8.40
N GLY A 105 1.84 17.41 9.69
CA GLY A 105 1.25 18.20 10.76
C GLY A 105 -0.07 17.64 11.31
N GLY A 106 -0.13 17.52 12.61
CA GLY A 106 -1.32 17.25 13.39
C GLY A 106 -2.17 16.06 12.91
N LYS A 107 -3.31 16.37 12.31
CA LYS A 107 -4.27 15.38 11.83
C LYS A 107 -3.74 14.57 10.64
N SER A 108 -2.99 15.22 9.73
CA SER A 108 -2.42 14.56 8.56
C SER A 108 -1.41 13.49 8.94
N ASP A 109 -0.54 13.73 9.92
CA ASP A 109 0.42 12.74 10.38
C ASP A 109 -0.28 11.50 10.96
N LYS A 110 -1.36 11.70 11.71
CA LYS A 110 -2.14 10.62 12.30
C LYS A 110 -2.84 9.75 11.23
N ILE A 111 -3.34 10.38 10.17
CA ILE A 111 -3.96 9.69 9.05
C ILE A 111 -2.89 8.94 8.24
N ASN A 112 -1.82 9.62 7.87
CA ASN A 112 -0.76 9.09 7.02
C ASN A 112 0.00 7.94 7.67
N SER A 113 0.26 8.00 8.98
CA SER A 113 0.92 6.90 9.72
C SER A 113 0.14 5.59 9.66
N ARG A 114 -1.18 5.65 9.47
CA ARG A 114 -2.06 4.50 9.36
C ARG A 114 -2.31 4.08 7.92
N SER A 115 -2.62 5.05 7.05
CA SER A 115 -3.03 4.77 5.67
C SER A 115 -1.89 4.45 4.71
N LEU A 116 -0.75 5.15 4.80
CA LEU A 116 0.36 4.95 3.87
C LEU A 116 0.97 3.54 3.92
N PRO A 117 1.18 2.90 5.10
CA PRO A 117 1.62 1.51 5.13
C PRO A 117 0.64 0.56 4.44
N THR A 118 -0.66 0.72 4.67
CA THR A 118 -1.72 -0.07 4.04
C THR A 118 -1.69 0.09 2.52
N TYR A 119 -1.67 1.32 2.02
CA TYR A 119 -1.61 1.59 0.58
C TYR A 119 -0.37 0.98 -0.08
N LYS A 120 0.79 1.07 0.56
CA LYS A 120 2.01 0.43 0.04
C LYS A 120 1.88 -1.09 -0.05
N GLN A 121 1.34 -1.73 0.97
CA GLN A 121 1.13 -3.19 0.98
C GLN A 121 0.14 -3.62 -0.09
N GLU A 122 -1.00 -2.95 -0.20
CA GLU A 122 -2.00 -3.26 -1.22
C GLU A 122 -1.47 -3.05 -2.63
N ALA A 123 -0.78 -1.95 -2.88
CA ALA A 123 -0.21 -1.66 -4.20
C ALA A 123 0.90 -2.66 -4.60
N LEU A 124 1.72 -3.12 -3.65
CA LEU A 124 2.69 -4.19 -3.89
C LEU A 124 2.01 -5.52 -4.18
N ALA A 125 0.92 -5.85 -3.50
CA ALA A 125 0.15 -7.06 -3.74
C ALA A 125 -0.61 -7.01 -5.08
N ALA A 126 -1.22 -5.88 -5.39
CA ALA A 126 -1.99 -5.65 -6.61
C ALA A 126 -1.10 -5.38 -7.84
N GLN A 127 0.18 -5.02 -7.65
CA GLN A 127 1.08 -4.58 -8.71
C GLN A 127 0.49 -3.43 -9.56
N SER A 128 -0.30 -2.57 -8.94
CA SER A 128 -1.04 -1.49 -9.61
C SER A 128 -1.41 -0.37 -8.63
N ALA A 129 -1.91 0.74 -9.16
CA ALA A 129 -2.48 1.82 -8.37
C ALA A 129 -3.96 1.58 -7.97
N ASN A 130 -4.55 0.48 -8.44
CA ASN A 130 -5.94 0.13 -8.11
C ASN A 130 -5.99 -0.59 -6.75
N ILE A 131 -6.07 0.20 -5.70
CA ILE A 131 -6.07 -0.24 -4.30
C ILE A 131 -7.30 0.29 -3.56
N ASN A 132 -7.58 -0.25 -2.39
CA ASN A 132 -8.72 0.17 -1.59
C ASN A 132 -8.44 1.45 -0.80
N GLN A 133 -9.46 2.28 -0.67
CA GLN A 133 -9.37 3.49 0.14
C GLN A 133 -9.54 3.17 1.62
N VAL A 134 -8.64 3.68 2.45
CA VAL A 134 -8.78 3.66 3.91
C VAL A 134 -9.71 4.78 4.35
N SER A 135 -10.72 4.47 5.16
CA SER A 135 -11.68 5.45 5.66
C SER A 135 -11.00 6.63 6.35
N GLY A 136 -11.42 7.85 6.00
CA GLY A 136 -10.86 9.08 6.52
C GLY A 136 -9.53 9.52 5.89
N ALA A 137 -9.00 8.78 4.91
CA ALA A 137 -7.74 9.09 4.23
C ALA A 137 -7.92 9.40 2.73
N THR A 138 -9.05 9.99 2.34
CA THR A 138 -9.43 10.23 0.93
C THR A 138 -8.39 11.03 0.17
N GLU A 139 -7.90 12.11 0.74
CA GLU A 139 -6.91 12.96 0.07
C GLU A 139 -5.55 12.27 -0.05
N THR A 140 -5.12 11.57 1.00
CA THR A 140 -3.90 10.75 0.93
C THR A 140 -4.04 9.64 -0.12
N TYR A 141 -5.21 9.02 -0.22
CA TYR A 141 -5.52 8.01 -1.25
C TYR A 141 -5.39 8.59 -2.67
N LYS A 142 -6.07 9.71 -2.96
CA LYS A 142 -6.00 10.38 -4.26
C LYS A 142 -4.57 10.75 -4.63
N GLY A 143 -3.84 11.35 -3.70
CA GLY A 143 -2.45 11.74 -3.91
C GLY A 143 -1.53 10.54 -4.15
N PHE A 144 -1.67 9.51 -3.33
CA PHE A 144 -0.86 8.29 -3.43
C PHE A 144 -1.11 7.54 -4.75
N THR A 145 -2.38 7.25 -5.07
CA THR A 145 -2.73 6.52 -6.29
C THR A 145 -2.42 7.31 -7.56
N GLY A 146 -2.64 8.62 -7.57
CA GLY A 146 -2.30 9.47 -8.71
C GLY A 146 -0.79 9.50 -8.99
N SER A 147 0.03 9.65 -7.95
CA SER A 147 1.48 9.61 -8.11
C SER A 147 1.99 8.21 -8.45
N LEU A 148 1.44 7.17 -7.84
CA LEU A 148 1.79 5.77 -8.11
C LEU A 148 1.48 5.40 -9.56
N GLN A 149 0.30 5.73 -10.06
CA GLN A 149 -0.06 5.49 -11.47
C GLN A 149 0.90 6.18 -12.43
N SER A 150 1.29 7.42 -12.12
CA SER A 150 2.29 8.13 -12.93
C SER A 150 3.66 7.44 -12.93
N ALA A 151 4.06 6.81 -11.83
CA ALA A 151 5.32 6.05 -11.78
C ALA A 151 5.22 4.73 -12.56
N ILE A 152 4.08 4.05 -12.48
CA ILE A 152 3.81 2.81 -13.22
C ILE A 152 3.82 3.09 -14.74
N ASN A 153 3.14 4.13 -15.20
CA ASN A 153 3.13 4.48 -16.62
C ASN A 153 4.53 4.71 -17.16
N GLN A 154 5.43 5.35 -16.41
CA GLN A 154 6.83 5.52 -16.79
C GLN A 154 7.59 4.18 -16.87
N ALA A 155 7.23 3.20 -16.07
CA ALA A 155 7.87 1.88 -16.09
C ALA A 155 7.37 1.02 -17.26
N GLU A 156 6.22 1.33 -17.82
CA GLU A 156 5.59 0.64 -18.95
C GLU A 156 5.98 1.23 -20.32
N GLU A 157 6.53 2.46 -20.34
CA GLU A 157 7.05 3.13 -21.54
C GLU A 157 8.39 2.54 -22.02
#